data_7a7b8dfea3e09be4af7a159351ce33cd
#
_entry.id   7a7b8dfea3e09be4af7a159351ce33cd
#
_cell.length_a   1.000
_cell.length_b   1.000
_cell.length_c   1.000
_cell.angle_alpha   90.00
_cell.angle_beta   90.00
_cell.angle_gamma   90.00
#
_symmetry.space_group_name_H-M   'P 1'
#
loop_
_entity.id
_entity.type
_entity.pdbx_description
1 polymer ?
#
loop_
_entity_poly.entity_id
_entity_poly.type
_entity_poly.pdbx_seq_one_letter_code
_entity_poly.pdbx_strand_id
1 'polypeptide(L)'
;LHGVEVVEINNGPRPITTIRASVIGLIGTAPDADADKFPENTPVLIAGNRAEAAGLGDTGTLAAAVDDVFDQAGAVIVVIRVAEGADEAATIANIIGGIDNVTGDYEGVQAFLAAKSKVGVGPRILIAPGFTDDLAVTSELLGLAERLRAIVVVDGPNTNDADALAYKAQIGSDRAYLVDPAVTVFDAVAEASAVRPASARVAGAIVKRDNEEGYWTSPSNQAIAGITGTARAVDFAMGDPNSRANLLNEAGITTIIQQDGFRLWGNRTCSADPKYAFLNVRRTADIIADSIMAAHLWAVDRNISRTYLEDVVEGVNNYMRHLRSIGAIIDGEAYAD
;
A
#
# COMPACT_ATOMS: atom_id res chain seq x y z
N LEU A 1 -34.76 -18.91 40.54
CA LEU A 1 -33.85 -19.55 39.57
C LEU A 1 -32.45 -19.58 40.19
N HIS A 2 -31.90 -20.76 40.41
CA HIS A 2 -30.49 -20.97 40.68
C HIS A 2 -29.85 -21.34 39.34
N GLY A 3 -29.05 -20.41 38.71
CA GLY A 3 -28.38 -20.68 37.45
C GLY A 3 -27.96 -19.39 36.73
N VAL A 4 -27.27 -19.57 35.62
CA VAL A 4 -26.90 -18.47 34.69
C VAL A 4 -27.90 -18.51 33.53
N GLU A 5 -28.56 -17.41 33.29
CA GLU A 5 -29.40 -17.22 32.10
C GLU A 5 -28.57 -16.47 31.06
N VAL A 6 -28.48 -17.00 29.83
CA VAL A 6 -27.89 -16.30 28.67
C VAL A 6 -29.04 -15.78 27.85
N VAL A 7 -29.19 -14.46 27.81
CA VAL A 7 -30.17 -13.78 26.95
C VAL A 7 -29.44 -13.24 25.73
N GLU A 8 -29.78 -13.73 24.54
CA GLU A 8 -29.30 -13.19 23.27
C GLU A 8 -30.08 -11.89 22.97
N ILE A 9 -29.41 -10.74 23.03
CA ILE A 9 -30.01 -9.45 22.70
C ILE A 9 -29.63 -9.10 21.27
N ASN A 10 -30.54 -9.28 20.31
CA ASN A 10 -30.34 -8.96 18.90
C ASN A 10 -30.50 -7.46 18.57
N ASN A 11 -30.83 -6.62 19.54
CA ASN A 11 -31.04 -5.17 19.39
C ASN A 11 -29.89 -4.33 19.98
N GLY A 12 -28.72 -4.93 20.24
CA GLY A 12 -27.54 -4.23 20.71
C GLY A 12 -26.86 -3.40 19.62
N PRO A 13 -26.03 -2.42 20.00
CA PRO A 13 -25.25 -1.64 19.03
C PRO A 13 -24.38 -2.56 18.19
N ARG A 14 -24.38 -2.33 16.88
CA ARG A 14 -23.53 -3.06 15.93
C ARG A 14 -22.13 -2.44 15.95
N PRO A 15 -21.11 -3.14 16.48
CA PRO A 15 -19.77 -2.55 16.56
C PRO A 15 -19.19 -2.37 15.16
N ILE A 16 -18.59 -1.21 14.91
CA ILE A 16 -17.82 -0.95 13.70
C ILE A 16 -16.48 -1.67 13.84
N THR A 17 -16.22 -2.61 12.94
CA THR A 17 -14.94 -3.32 12.89
C THR A 17 -14.03 -2.63 11.90
N THR A 18 -12.80 -2.33 12.30
CA THR A 18 -11.78 -1.77 11.42
C THR A 18 -11.45 -2.75 10.30
N ILE A 19 -11.48 -2.25 9.06
CA ILE A 19 -11.12 -3.06 7.88
C ILE A 19 -9.61 -3.33 7.82
N ARG A 20 -9.21 -4.32 7.01
CA ARG A 20 -7.78 -4.62 6.81
C ARG A 20 -7.07 -3.47 6.09
N ALA A 21 -6.02 -2.92 6.72
CA ALA A 21 -5.24 -1.79 6.21
C ALA A 21 -4.01 -2.22 5.39
N SER A 22 -3.53 -3.45 5.57
CA SER A 22 -2.19 -3.89 5.20
C SER A 22 -2.20 -4.93 4.06
N VAL A 23 -3.15 -4.82 3.12
CA VAL A 23 -3.18 -5.66 1.92
C VAL A 23 -2.40 -4.97 0.81
N ILE A 24 -1.35 -5.63 0.31
CA ILE A 24 -0.53 -5.14 -0.80
C ILE A 24 -1.16 -5.58 -2.13
N GLY A 25 -1.26 -4.67 -3.09
CA GLY A 25 -1.52 -4.94 -4.49
C GLY A 25 -0.21 -4.85 -5.26
N LEU A 26 0.26 -5.95 -5.78
CA LEU A 26 1.51 -6.07 -6.53
C LEU A 26 1.21 -6.42 -7.98
N ILE A 27 1.66 -5.60 -8.91
CA ILE A 27 1.57 -5.86 -10.34
C ILE A 27 2.95 -5.93 -10.98
N GLY A 28 3.12 -6.82 -11.93
CA GLY A 28 4.38 -6.99 -12.64
C GLY A 28 4.35 -8.16 -13.63
N THR A 29 5.53 -8.52 -14.11
CA THR A 29 5.74 -9.62 -15.06
C THR A 29 6.26 -10.87 -14.36
N ALA A 30 5.90 -12.03 -14.90
CA ALA A 30 6.43 -13.34 -14.51
C ALA A 30 6.25 -14.29 -15.70
N PRO A 31 7.15 -14.23 -16.72
CA PRO A 31 6.98 -15.00 -17.94
C PRO A 31 7.01 -16.52 -17.72
N ASP A 32 7.75 -17.00 -16.72
CA ASP A 32 7.84 -18.42 -16.37
C ASP A 32 6.77 -18.89 -15.38
N ALA A 33 5.80 -18.04 -15.06
CA ALA A 33 4.77 -18.40 -14.10
C ALA A 33 3.88 -19.54 -14.58
N ASP A 34 3.47 -20.38 -13.63
CA ASP A 34 2.42 -21.38 -13.81
C ASP A 34 1.09 -20.66 -14.11
N ALA A 35 0.64 -20.71 -15.37
CA ALA A 35 -0.52 -19.99 -15.85
C ALA A 35 -1.83 -20.45 -15.18
N ASP A 36 -1.89 -21.69 -14.67
CA ASP A 36 -3.07 -22.19 -13.95
C ASP A 36 -3.16 -21.60 -12.55
N LYS A 37 -2.02 -21.27 -11.93
CA LYS A 37 -1.95 -20.65 -10.60
C LYS A 37 -1.95 -19.14 -10.67
N PHE A 38 -1.26 -18.56 -11.64
CA PHE A 38 -1.13 -17.13 -11.84
C PHE A 38 -1.56 -16.75 -13.26
N PRO A 39 -2.84 -16.84 -13.60
CA PRO A 39 -3.33 -16.41 -14.91
C PRO A 39 -3.12 -14.89 -15.08
N GLU A 40 -2.90 -14.46 -16.33
CA GLU A 40 -2.73 -13.05 -16.67
C GLU A 40 -3.97 -12.23 -16.32
N ASN A 41 -3.75 -10.98 -15.93
CA ASN A 41 -4.79 -10.01 -15.60
C ASN A 41 -5.83 -10.50 -14.57
N THR A 42 -5.47 -11.50 -13.78
CA THR A 42 -6.37 -12.08 -12.78
C THR A 42 -5.80 -11.92 -11.39
N PRO A 43 -6.54 -11.32 -10.44
CA PRO A 43 -6.11 -11.23 -9.06
C PRO A 43 -5.89 -12.58 -8.42
N VAL A 44 -4.70 -12.83 -7.91
CA VAL A 44 -4.33 -14.04 -7.15
C VAL A 44 -3.88 -13.63 -5.75
N LEU A 45 -4.33 -14.35 -4.73
CA LEU A 45 -4.01 -14.07 -3.33
C LEU A 45 -2.82 -14.92 -2.87
N ILE A 46 -1.82 -14.25 -2.29
CA ILE A 46 -0.75 -14.86 -1.51
C ILE A 46 -0.97 -14.44 -0.04
N ALA A 47 -1.26 -15.41 0.82
CA ALA A 47 -1.71 -15.15 2.19
C ALA A 47 -0.62 -15.42 3.24
N GLY A 48 0.47 -14.66 3.20
CA GLY A 48 1.50 -14.70 4.26
C GLY A 48 2.50 -15.86 4.18
N ASN A 49 2.48 -16.64 3.08
CA ASN A 49 3.37 -17.78 2.90
C ASN A 49 4.14 -17.68 1.57
N ARG A 50 5.47 -17.62 1.64
CA ARG A 50 6.36 -17.63 0.47
C ARG A 50 6.15 -18.82 -0.46
N ALA A 51 5.78 -19.98 0.07
CA ALA A 51 5.56 -21.18 -0.74
C ALA A 51 4.39 -21.01 -1.73
N GLU A 52 3.44 -20.13 -1.45
CA GLU A 52 2.33 -19.82 -2.36
C GLU A 52 2.81 -19.06 -3.61
N ALA A 53 3.95 -18.37 -3.51
CA ALA A 53 4.57 -17.65 -4.62
C ALA A 53 5.45 -18.56 -5.53
N ALA A 54 5.70 -19.81 -5.15
CA ALA A 54 6.57 -20.71 -5.90
C ALA A 54 6.15 -20.94 -7.37
N GLY A 55 4.88 -20.68 -7.70
CA GLY A 55 4.39 -20.76 -9.08
C GLY A 55 4.70 -19.53 -9.95
N LEU A 56 5.34 -18.48 -9.41
CA LEU A 56 5.70 -17.28 -10.19
C LEU A 56 6.94 -17.47 -11.07
N GLY A 57 7.72 -18.57 -10.87
CA GLY A 57 8.98 -18.78 -11.55
C GLY A 57 10.10 -17.87 -11.03
N ASP A 58 11.19 -17.77 -11.80
CA ASP A 58 12.42 -17.09 -11.40
C ASP A 58 12.71 -15.83 -12.26
N THR A 59 11.90 -15.56 -13.28
CA THR A 59 12.09 -14.42 -14.20
C THR A 59 10.98 -13.38 -14.06
N GLY A 60 11.21 -12.19 -14.61
CA GLY A 60 10.32 -11.05 -14.46
C GLY A 60 10.49 -10.33 -13.13
N THR A 61 9.49 -9.54 -12.75
CA THR A 61 9.57 -8.66 -11.57
C THR A 61 8.84 -9.20 -10.34
N LEU A 62 7.84 -10.08 -10.51
CA LEU A 62 6.94 -10.48 -9.43
C LEU A 62 7.60 -11.35 -8.36
N ALA A 63 8.37 -12.38 -8.75
CA ALA A 63 8.99 -13.29 -7.79
C ALA A 63 9.93 -12.55 -6.84
N ALA A 64 10.82 -11.72 -7.39
CA ALA A 64 11.73 -10.89 -6.61
C ALA A 64 10.99 -9.89 -5.71
N ALA A 65 9.92 -9.27 -6.20
CA ALA A 65 9.14 -8.32 -5.41
C ALA A 65 8.38 -8.99 -4.24
N VAL A 66 7.84 -10.18 -4.43
CA VAL A 66 7.22 -10.96 -3.36
C VAL A 66 8.26 -11.30 -2.28
N ASP A 67 9.45 -11.74 -2.67
CA ASP A 67 10.55 -12.02 -1.74
C ASP A 67 10.96 -10.77 -0.96
N ASP A 68 11.08 -9.63 -1.65
CA ASP A 68 11.44 -8.35 -1.05
C ASP A 68 10.40 -7.87 0.00
N VAL A 69 9.11 -8.14 -0.23
CA VAL A 69 8.04 -7.90 0.76
C VAL A 69 8.20 -8.84 1.95
N PHE A 70 8.35 -10.15 1.71
CA PHE A 70 8.44 -11.16 2.78
C PHE A 70 9.74 -11.06 3.59
N ASP A 71 10.79 -10.45 3.07
CA ASP A 71 11.99 -10.12 3.84
C ASP A 71 11.70 -9.14 4.98
N GLN A 72 10.63 -8.36 4.90
CA GLN A 72 10.23 -7.39 5.93
C GLN A 72 9.22 -7.98 6.90
N ALA A 73 8.13 -8.59 6.39
CA ALA A 73 7.05 -9.15 7.20
C ALA A 73 6.22 -10.15 6.41
N GLY A 74 5.51 -11.02 7.11
CA GLY A 74 4.41 -11.78 6.54
C GLY A 74 3.29 -10.84 6.11
N ALA A 75 2.95 -10.84 4.83
CA ALA A 75 1.98 -9.94 4.23
C ALA A 75 0.89 -10.70 3.46
N VAL A 76 -0.27 -10.06 3.32
CA VAL A 76 -1.32 -10.47 2.39
C VAL A 76 -1.11 -9.67 1.10
N ILE A 77 -0.84 -10.37 0.01
CA ILE A 77 -0.52 -9.77 -1.29
C ILE A 77 -1.55 -10.22 -2.31
N VAL A 78 -2.16 -9.28 -3.01
CA VAL A 78 -2.94 -9.51 -4.23
C VAL A 78 -2.01 -9.29 -5.40
N VAL A 79 -1.69 -10.34 -6.13
CA VAL A 79 -0.78 -10.30 -7.27
C VAL A 79 -1.59 -10.22 -8.56
N ILE A 80 -1.17 -9.32 -9.46
CA ILE A 80 -1.62 -9.27 -10.86
C ILE A 80 -0.41 -9.54 -11.73
N ARG A 81 -0.44 -10.65 -12.48
CA ARG A 81 0.55 -10.93 -13.50
C ARG A 81 0.08 -10.36 -14.84
N VAL A 82 0.96 -9.66 -15.54
CA VAL A 82 0.74 -9.23 -16.91
C VAL A 82 1.76 -9.90 -17.85
N ALA A 83 1.40 -9.96 -19.13
CA ALA A 83 2.33 -10.45 -20.14
C ALA A 83 3.53 -9.49 -20.27
N GLU A 84 4.73 -10.04 -20.42
CA GLU A 84 5.88 -9.27 -20.85
C GLU A 84 5.72 -8.94 -22.35
N GLY A 85 5.88 -7.66 -22.72
CA GLY A 85 5.78 -7.21 -24.08
C GLY A 85 7.06 -7.50 -24.88
N ALA A 86 7.00 -7.26 -26.18
CA ALA A 86 8.17 -7.41 -27.05
C ALA A 86 9.28 -6.38 -26.76
N ASP A 87 8.93 -5.30 -26.10
CA ASP A 87 9.80 -4.22 -25.62
C ASP A 87 9.24 -3.62 -24.34
N GLU A 88 9.99 -2.67 -23.75
CA GLU A 88 9.62 -1.99 -22.52
C GLU A 88 8.31 -1.22 -22.66
N ALA A 89 8.09 -0.53 -23.79
CA ALA A 89 6.88 0.24 -24.03
C ALA A 89 5.64 -0.65 -24.11
N ALA A 90 5.74 -1.84 -24.70
CA ALA A 90 4.69 -2.82 -24.75
C ALA A 90 4.41 -3.42 -23.35
N THR A 91 5.44 -3.64 -22.56
CA THR A 91 5.30 -4.10 -21.17
C THR A 91 4.61 -3.04 -20.31
N ILE A 92 5.01 -1.77 -20.43
CA ILE A 92 4.35 -0.63 -19.75
C ILE A 92 2.88 -0.55 -20.15
N ALA A 93 2.55 -0.71 -21.43
CA ALA A 93 1.17 -0.73 -21.89
C ALA A 93 0.36 -1.87 -21.25
N ASN A 94 0.95 -3.06 -21.10
CA ASN A 94 0.32 -4.20 -20.41
C ASN A 94 0.14 -3.95 -18.90
N ILE A 95 1.08 -3.25 -18.25
CA ILE A 95 0.96 -2.85 -16.84
C ILE A 95 -0.19 -1.85 -16.67
N ILE A 96 -0.26 -0.81 -17.53
CA ILE A 96 -1.35 0.17 -17.51
C ILE A 96 -2.69 -0.52 -17.76
N GLY A 97 -2.75 -1.38 -18.77
CA GLY A 97 -3.93 -2.18 -19.11
C GLY A 97 -5.16 -1.35 -19.46
N GLY A 98 -6.31 -1.78 -19.01
CA GLY A 98 -7.59 -1.13 -19.29
C GLY A 98 -8.78 -2.06 -19.09
N ILE A 99 -9.71 -2.01 -20.05
CA ILE A 99 -10.86 -2.92 -20.13
C ILE A 99 -10.83 -3.57 -21.50
N ASP A 100 -10.80 -4.90 -21.55
CA ASP A 100 -10.95 -5.63 -22.80
C ASP A 100 -12.34 -5.34 -23.41
N ASN A 101 -12.35 -4.79 -24.60
CA ASN A 101 -13.59 -4.40 -25.29
C ASN A 101 -14.43 -5.60 -25.75
N VAL A 102 -13.89 -6.80 -25.75
CA VAL A 102 -14.57 -8.04 -26.21
C VAL A 102 -15.18 -8.77 -25.01
N THR A 103 -14.38 -8.98 -23.96
CA THR A 103 -14.82 -9.73 -22.77
C THR A 103 -15.38 -8.82 -21.67
N GLY A 104 -14.99 -7.55 -21.64
CA GLY A 104 -15.31 -6.62 -20.55
C GLY A 104 -14.45 -6.81 -19.31
N ASP A 105 -13.44 -7.67 -19.37
CA ASP A 105 -12.55 -7.94 -18.26
C ASP A 105 -11.57 -6.77 -18.04
N TYR A 106 -11.17 -6.61 -16.79
CA TYR A 106 -10.14 -5.63 -16.43
C TYR A 106 -8.74 -6.21 -16.70
N GLU A 107 -7.88 -5.40 -17.29
CA GLU A 107 -6.49 -5.72 -17.59
C GLU A 107 -5.53 -4.78 -16.88
N GLY A 108 -4.28 -5.22 -16.69
CA GLY A 108 -3.24 -4.45 -16.03
C GLY A 108 -3.63 -3.99 -14.63
N VAL A 109 -3.30 -2.73 -14.27
CA VAL A 109 -3.62 -2.16 -12.95
C VAL A 109 -5.12 -2.15 -12.67
N GLN A 110 -5.97 -2.06 -13.69
CA GLN A 110 -7.43 -2.05 -13.52
C GLN A 110 -7.96 -3.39 -12.96
N ALA A 111 -7.24 -4.50 -13.14
CA ALA A 111 -7.60 -5.80 -12.61
C ALA A 111 -7.70 -5.84 -11.07
N PHE A 112 -7.05 -4.91 -10.35
CA PHE A 112 -7.23 -4.77 -8.90
C PHE A 112 -8.66 -4.44 -8.48
N LEU A 113 -9.48 -3.85 -9.35
CA LEU A 113 -10.90 -3.59 -9.07
C LEU A 113 -11.70 -4.88 -8.86
N ALA A 114 -11.28 -5.96 -9.53
CA ALA A 114 -11.90 -7.26 -9.39
C ALA A 114 -11.41 -8.03 -8.14
N ALA A 115 -10.36 -7.56 -7.44
CA ALA A 115 -9.74 -8.31 -6.35
C ALA A 115 -10.74 -8.67 -5.23
N LYS A 116 -11.55 -7.72 -4.77
CA LYS A 116 -12.51 -7.97 -3.70
C LYS A 116 -13.55 -9.03 -4.09
N SER A 117 -13.99 -9.06 -5.33
CA SER A 117 -14.97 -10.05 -5.83
C SER A 117 -14.33 -11.42 -6.12
N LYS A 118 -13.06 -11.46 -6.55
CA LYS A 118 -12.37 -12.70 -6.93
C LYS A 118 -11.70 -13.39 -5.73
N VAL A 119 -11.02 -12.61 -4.88
CA VAL A 119 -10.20 -13.15 -3.77
C VAL A 119 -10.64 -12.69 -2.38
N GLY A 120 -11.75 -11.95 -2.29
CA GLY A 120 -12.36 -11.55 -1.01
C GLY A 120 -11.70 -10.37 -0.31
N VAL A 121 -10.58 -9.87 -0.82
CA VAL A 121 -9.84 -8.73 -0.23
C VAL A 121 -9.49 -7.70 -1.30
N GLY A 122 -9.48 -6.43 -0.93
CA GLY A 122 -9.05 -5.34 -1.80
C GLY A 122 -7.69 -4.77 -1.32
N PRO A 123 -6.79 -4.45 -2.24
CA PRO A 123 -5.49 -3.87 -1.88
C PRO A 123 -5.64 -2.45 -1.32
N ARG A 124 -4.72 -2.09 -0.42
CA ARG A 124 -4.62 -0.77 0.21
C ARG A 124 -3.25 -0.12 0.03
N ILE A 125 -2.27 -0.90 -0.41
CA ILE A 125 -0.92 -0.44 -0.73
C ILE A 125 -0.61 -0.98 -2.12
N LEU A 126 -0.51 -0.12 -3.12
CA LEU A 126 -0.25 -0.50 -4.50
C LEU A 126 1.22 -0.31 -4.84
N ILE A 127 1.80 -1.29 -5.50
CA ILE A 127 3.18 -1.26 -5.99
C ILE A 127 3.29 -1.89 -7.38
N ALA A 128 4.15 -1.33 -8.22
CA ALA A 128 4.58 -1.88 -9.51
C ALA A 128 6.10 -1.74 -9.62
N PRO A 129 6.88 -2.57 -8.88
CA PRO A 129 8.33 -2.43 -8.82
C PRO A 129 8.99 -2.52 -10.19
N GLY A 130 9.82 -1.52 -10.53
CA GLY A 130 10.50 -1.40 -11.81
C GLY A 130 9.68 -0.77 -12.94
N PHE A 131 8.48 -0.25 -12.63
CA PHE A 131 7.62 0.41 -13.63
C PHE A 131 7.11 1.79 -13.19
N THR A 132 7.24 2.14 -11.91
CA THR A 132 6.70 3.41 -11.38
C THR A 132 7.64 4.61 -11.56
N ASP A 133 8.80 4.43 -12.12
CA ASP A 133 9.64 5.51 -12.68
C ASP A 133 9.07 6.07 -13.99
N ASP A 134 8.17 5.31 -14.65
CA ASP A 134 7.31 5.83 -15.71
C ASP A 134 6.09 6.57 -15.14
N LEU A 135 5.92 7.83 -15.54
CA LEU A 135 4.84 8.68 -15.02
C LEU A 135 3.45 8.22 -15.46
N ALA A 136 3.32 7.53 -16.60
CA ALA A 136 2.02 7.02 -17.04
C ALA A 136 1.54 5.88 -16.15
N VAL A 137 2.43 4.95 -15.78
CA VAL A 137 2.14 3.88 -14.83
C VAL A 137 1.77 4.46 -13.46
N THR A 138 2.57 5.41 -12.97
CA THR A 138 2.30 6.07 -11.68
C THR A 138 0.96 6.80 -11.70
N SER A 139 0.63 7.51 -12.77
CA SER A 139 -0.64 8.24 -12.90
C SER A 139 -1.84 7.30 -12.91
N GLU A 140 -1.74 6.16 -13.60
CA GLU A 140 -2.81 5.15 -13.63
C GLU A 140 -3.01 4.48 -12.26
N LEU A 141 -1.91 4.11 -11.59
CA LEU A 141 -1.97 3.60 -10.22
C LEU A 141 -2.60 4.60 -9.23
N LEU A 142 -2.29 5.89 -9.37
CA LEU A 142 -2.88 6.94 -8.52
C LEU A 142 -4.38 7.11 -8.80
N GLY A 143 -4.80 7.08 -10.06
CA GLY A 143 -6.22 7.09 -10.43
C GLY A 143 -6.98 5.90 -9.83
N LEU A 144 -6.36 4.72 -9.86
CA LEU A 144 -6.91 3.53 -9.22
C LEU A 144 -6.91 3.64 -7.68
N ALA A 145 -5.85 4.20 -7.10
CA ALA A 145 -5.73 4.39 -5.64
C ALA A 145 -6.85 5.28 -5.07
N GLU A 146 -7.31 6.30 -5.83
CA GLU A 146 -8.48 7.09 -5.44
C GLU A 146 -9.75 6.23 -5.31
N ARG A 147 -9.98 5.33 -6.26
CA ARG A 147 -11.15 4.45 -6.28
C ARG A 147 -11.11 3.41 -5.16
N LEU A 148 -9.93 2.86 -4.86
CA LEU A 148 -9.72 1.84 -3.84
C LEU A 148 -9.46 2.41 -2.45
N ARG A 149 -9.30 3.74 -2.30
CA ARG A 149 -8.77 4.39 -1.09
C ARG A 149 -7.46 3.73 -0.64
N ALA A 150 -6.58 3.50 -1.60
CA ALA A 150 -5.25 2.94 -1.40
C ALA A 150 -4.18 4.05 -1.47
N ILE A 151 -2.95 3.69 -1.12
CA ILE A 151 -1.76 4.47 -1.39
C ILE A 151 -0.93 3.77 -2.47
N VAL A 152 -0.08 4.51 -3.15
CA VAL A 152 0.91 3.98 -4.10
C VAL A 152 2.30 4.25 -3.54
N VAL A 153 3.11 3.21 -3.39
CA VAL A 153 4.55 3.37 -3.14
C VAL A 153 5.23 3.44 -4.50
N VAL A 154 5.79 4.60 -4.79
CA VAL A 154 6.36 4.96 -6.10
C VAL A 154 7.88 4.88 -5.99
N ASP A 155 8.53 4.15 -6.87
CA ASP A 155 9.98 4.20 -7.04
C ASP A 155 10.36 5.45 -7.83
N GLY A 156 11.36 6.20 -7.36
CA GLY A 156 11.94 7.33 -8.09
C GLY A 156 12.85 6.88 -9.22
N PRO A 157 13.35 7.82 -10.03
CA PRO A 157 14.15 7.52 -11.23
C PRO A 157 15.52 6.90 -10.93
N ASN A 158 15.96 6.89 -9.70
CA ASN A 158 17.22 6.29 -9.24
C ASN A 158 18.50 6.80 -9.97
N THR A 159 18.45 7.98 -10.58
CA THR A 159 19.55 8.59 -11.31
C THR A 159 20.36 9.58 -10.45
N ASN A 160 19.77 10.72 -10.11
CA ASN A 160 20.34 11.76 -9.26
C ASN A 160 19.23 12.52 -8.51
N ASP A 161 19.60 13.38 -7.57
CA ASP A 161 18.63 14.11 -6.75
C ASP A 161 17.81 15.12 -7.56
N ALA A 162 18.40 15.73 -8.58
CA ALA A 162 17.70 16.72 -9.43
C ALA A 162 16.58 16.03 -10.23
N ASP A 163 16.83 14.85 -10.78
CA ASP A 163 15.83 14.08 -11.50
C ASP A 163 14.73 13.57 -10.55
N ALA A 164 15.10 13.13 -9.32
CA ALA A 164 14.14 12.74 -8.31
C ALA A 164 13.21 13.90 -7.92
N LEU A 165 13.74 15.10 -7.75
CA LEU A 165 12.99 16.32 -7.48
C LEU A 165 12.09 16.70 -8.68
N ALA A 166 12.60 16.60 -9.90
CA ALA A 166 11.84 16.87 -11.13
C ALA A 166 10.70 15.87 -11.33
N TYR A 167 10.95 14.59 -11.02
CA TYR A 167 9.93 13.55 -11.05
C TYR A 167 8.85 13.81 -10.00
N LYS A 168 9.24 14.07 -8.76
CA LYS A 168 8.31 14.43 -7.68
C LYS A 168 7.44 15.64 -8.01
N ALA A 169 7.98 16.65 -8.70
CA ALA A 169 7.24 17.85 -9.07
C ALA A 169 6.07 17.57 -10.04
N GLN A 170 6.08 16.44 -10.74
CA GLN A 170 5.00 16.00 -11.62
C GLN A 170 3.91 15.22 -10.87
N ILE A 171 4.15 14.85 -9.60
CA ILE A 171 3.23 14.07 -8.77
C ILE A 171 2.72 14.94 -7.63
N GLY A 172 1.44 15.29 -7.63
CA GLY A 172 0.81 16.15 -6.62
C GLY A 172 -0.18 15.43 -5.70
N SER A 173 -0.17 14.07 -5.66
CA SER A 173 -1.16 13.28 -4.97
C SER A 173 -0.80 13.03 -3.49
N ASP A 174 -1.81 13.09 -2.61
CA ASP A 174 -1.73 12.67 -1.21
C ASP A 174 -1.73 11.13 -1.03
N ARG A 175 -1.86 10.39 -2.15
CA ARG A 175 -1.78 8.92 -2.19
C ARG A 175 -0.44 8.41 -2.70
N ALA A 176 0.42 9.29 -3.20
CA ALA A 176 1.77 8.94 -3.64
C ALA A 176 2.78 9.03 -2.50
N TYR A 177 3.51 7.95 -2.27
CA TYR A 177 4.63 7.85 -1.36
C TYR A 177 5.88 7.52 -2.16
N LEU A 178 6.61 8.56 -2.55
CA LEU A 178 7.79 8.46 -3.42
C LEU A 178 9.03 8.07 -2.62
N VAL A 179 9.73 7.06 -3.09
CA VAL A 179 10.97 6.55 -2.49
C VAL A 179 12.11 6.60 -3.51
N ASP A 180 13.22 7.22 -3.16
CA ASP A 180 14.44 7.30 -3.97
C ASP A 180 15.67 7.41 -3.04
N PRO A 181 16.78 6.73 -3.35
CA PRO A 181 17.06 5.84 -4.49
C PRO A 181 16.59 4.39 -4.29
N ALA A 182 16.81 3.57 -5.33
CA ALA A 182 16.68 2.12 -5.26
C ALA A 182 17.67 1.50 -4.26
N VAL A 183 17.47 0.23 -3.92
CA VAL A 183 18.30 -0.52 -2.97
C VAL A 183 19.28 -1.46 -3.68
N THR A 184 20.39 -1.77 -3.02
CA THR A 184 21.28 -2.86 -3.42
C THR A 184 21.06 -4.07 -2.54
N VAL A 185 21.02 -5.24 -3.16
CA VAL A 185 20.85 -6.53 -2.49
C VAL A 185 21.94 -7.50 -2.95
N PHE A 186 22.19 -8.54 -2.17
CA PHE A 186 22.98 -9.68 -2.66
C PHE A 186 22.01 -10.69 -3.30
N ASP A 187 22.15 -10.89 -4.59
CA ASP A 187 21.40 -11.92 -5.32
C ASP A 187 22.14 -13.26 -5.18
N ALA A 188 21.51 -14.20 -4.47
CA ALA A 188 22.13 -15.48 -4.18
C ALA A 188 22.17 -16.42 -5.42
N VAL A 189 21.33 -16.18 -6.42
CA VAL A 189 21.30 -16.96 -7.66
C VAL A 189 22.40 -16.48 -8.61
N ALA A 190 22.53 -15.16 -8.76
CA ALA A 190 23.58 -14.55 -9.57
C ALA A 190 24.93 -14.47 -8.84
N GLU A 191 24.99 -14.77 -7.54
CA GLU A 191 26.15 -14.61 -6.64
C GLU A 191 26.79 -13.21 -6.74
N ALA A 192 25.97 -12.19 -6.97
CA ALA A 192 26.41 -10.82 -7.22
C ALA A 192 25.51 -9.78 -6.53
N SER A 193 26.04 -8.56 -6.44
CA SER A 193 25.22 -7.41 -6.02
C SER A 193 24.27 -7.00 -7.15
N ALA A 194 23.00 -6.83 -6.83
CA ALA A 194 21.96 -6.39 -7.75
C ALA A 194 21.27 -5.12 -7.22
N VAL A 195 20.82 -4.27 -8.13
CA VAL A 195 19.96 -3.13 -7.81
C VAL A 195 18.51 -3.55 -7.97
N ARG A 196 17.69 -3.26 -6.95
CA ARG A 196 16.25 -3.56 -6.97
C ARG A 196 15.44 -2.32 -6.59
N PRO A 197 14.22 -2.16 -7.15
CA PRO A 197 13.28 -1.12 -6.72
C PRO A 197 13.03 -1.18 -5.21
N ALA A 198 12.87 -0.01 -4.58
CA ALA A 198 12.68 0.05 -3.14
C ALA A 198 11.24 -0.24 -2.71
N SER A 199 10.26 -0.01 -3.60
CA SER A 199 8.82 -0.03 -3.31
C SER A 199 8.33 -1.32 -2.66
N ALA A 200 8.81 -2.50 -3.11
CA ALA A 200 8.41 -3.77 -2.54
C ALA A 200 8.84 -3.91 -1.06
N ARG A 201 10.10 -3.57 -0.75
CA ARG A 201 10.60 -3.59 0.64
C ARG A 201 9.92 -2.55 1.51
N VAL A 202 9.66 -1.37 0.95
CA VAL A 202 8.95 -0.29 1.64
C VAL A 202 7.51 -0.68 1.93
N ALA A 203 6.80 -1.31 0.99
CA ALA A 203 5.47 -1.85 1.23
C ALA A 203 5.47 -2.91 2.35
N GLY A 204 6.45 -3.82 2.33
CA GLY A 204 6.65 -4.79 3.41
C GLY A 204 6.95 -4.14 4.77
N ALA A 205 7.76 -3.07 4.81
CA ALA A 205 8.04 -2.32 6.02
C ALA A 205 6.81 -1.58 6.57
N ILE A 206 5.94 -1.06 5.68
CA ILE A 206 4.65 -0.49 6.06
C ILE A 206 3.77 -1.57 6.71
N VAL A 207 3.65 -2.76 6.10
CA VAL A 207 2.89 -3.88 6.66
C VAL A 207 3.45 -4.31 8.01
N LYS A 208 4.77 -4.38 8.15
CA LYS A 208 5.43 -4.67 9.43
C LYS A 208 5.00 -3.68 10.51
N ARG A 209 5.10 -2.39 10.19
CA ARG A 209 4.71 -1.31 11.11
C ARG A 209 3.24 -1.39 11.50
N ASP A 210 2.37 -1.65 10.54
CA ASP A 210 0.93 -1.82 10.77
C ASP A 210 0.64 -2.98 11.74
N ASN A 211 1.37 -4.09 11.61
CA ASN A 211 1.19 -5.27 12.46
C ASN A 211 1.74 -5.07 13.88
N GLU A 212 2.83 -4.31 14.03
CA GLU A 212 3.48 -4.08 15.31
C GLU A 212 2.83 -2.96 16.12
N GLU A 213 2.44 -1.85 15.47
CA GLU A 213 2.00 -0.62 16.16
C GLU A 213 0.70 -0.03 15.63
N GLY A 214 0.21 -0.49 14.46
CA GLY A 214 -1.02 -0.05 13.85
C GLY A 214 -0.82 0.89 12.66
N TYR A 215 -1.81 0.88 11.76
CA TYR A 215 -1.81 1.58 10.46
C TYR A 215 -1.74 3.12 10.57
N TRP A 216 -1.98 3.66 11.74
CA TRP A 216 -1.90 5.10 12.06
C TRP A 216 -0.49 5.56 12.40
N THR A 217 0.46 4.64 12.49
CA THR A 217 1.84 4.94 12.84
C THR A 217 2.67 5.23 11.60
N SER A 218 3.63 6.15 11.71
CA SER A 218 4.56 6.47 10.62
C SER A 218 5.46 5.27 10.30
N PRO A 219 5.65 4.92 9.02
CA PRO A 219 6.63 3.90 8.62
C PRO A 219 8.07 4.40 8.66
N SER A 220 8.31 5.70 8.86
CA SER A 220 9.64 6.26 8.99
C SER A 220 10.40 5.67 10.18
N ASN A 221 11.72 5.59 10.05
CA ASN A 221 12.64 4.99 11.03
C ASN A 221 12.47 3.46 11.24
N GLN A 222 11.76 2.77 10.35
CA GLN A 222 11.72 1.32 10.33
C GLN A 222 13.00 0.75 9.71
N ALA A 223 13.53 -0.33 10.32
CA ALA A 223 14.63 -1.07 9.74
C ALA A 223 14.19 -1.78 8.46
N ILE A 224 15.00 -1.67 7.41
CA ILE A 224 14.82 -2.37 6.15
C ILE A 224 15.77 -3.57 6.12
N ALA A 225 15.23 -4.76 6.06
CA ALA A 225 16.00 -6.01 6.03
C ALA A 225 16.40 -6.39 4.61
N GLY A 226 17.44 -7.24 4.49
CA GLY A 226 17.82 -7.88 3.23
C GLY A 226 18.48 -6.98 2.20
N ILE A 227 18.94 -5.77 2.57
CA ILE A 227 19.67 -4.86 1.69
C ILE A 227 21.12 -4.74 2.12
N THR A 228 22.00 -4.50 1.17
CA THR A 228 23.45 -4.25 1.38
C THR A 228 23.80 -2.76 1.29
N GLY A 229 22.88 -1.96 0.75
CA GLY A 229 23.05 -0.52 0.59
C GLY A 229 21.92 0.12 -0.21
N THR A 230 22.15 1.36 -0.59
CA THR A 230 21.34 2.11 -1.56
C THR A 230 22.12 2.22 -2.88
N ALA A 231 21.43 2.26 -4.02
CA ALA A 231 22.07 2.37 -5.33
C ALA A 231 22.84 3.67 -5.51
N ARG A 232 22.42 4.74 -4.84
CA ARG A 232 23.13 6.01 -4.67
C ARG A 232 23.42 6.26 -3.21
N ALA A 233 24.59 6.80 -2.88
CA ALA A 233 24.92 7.19 -1.52
C ALA A 233 24.01 8.34 -1.04
N VAL A 234 23.37 8.15 0.10
CA VAL A 234 22.56 9.17 0.80
C VAL A 234 23.23 9.41 2.15
N ASP A 235 23.84 10.58 2.32
CA ASP A 235 24.40 10.98 3.59
C ASP A 235 23.30 11.41 4.56
N PHE A 236 23.52 11.09 5.82
CA PHE A 236 22.63 11.43 6.92
C PHE A 236 23.44 11.82 8.16
N ALA A 237 23.06 12.93 8.75
CA ALA A 237 23.52 13.32 10.08
C ALA A 237 22.35 13.92 10.86
N MET A 238 22.16 13.46 12.09
CA MET A 238 21.09 13.96 12.96
C MET A 238 21.31 15.46 13.25
N GLY A 239 20.32 16.28 12.92
CA GLY A 239 20.37 17.72 13.13
C GLY A 239 21.11 18.52 12.04
N ASP A 240 21.60 17.87 10.98
CA ASP A 240 22.17 18.56 9.83
C ASP A 240 21.09 18.81 8.75
N PRO A 241 20.64 20.07 8.57
CA PRO A 241 19.65 20.41 7.57
C PRO A 241 20.16 20.30 6.14
N ASN A 242 21.49 20.24 5.93
CA ASN A 242 22.10 20.18 4.61
C ASN A 242 22.42 18.74 4.16
N SER A 243 22.17 17.73 5.01
CA SER A 243 22.33 16.34 4.59
C SER A 243 21.39 16.02 3.43
N ARG A 244 21.83 15.17 2.51
CA ARG A 244 21.04 14.75 1.34
C ARG A 244 19.71 14.14 1.75
N ALA A 245 19.71 13.32 2.81
CA ALA A 245 18.50 12.76 3.38
C ALA A 245 17.48 13.83 3.78
N ASN A 246 17.94 14.95 4.40
CA ASN A 246 17.05 16.03 4.78
C ASN A 246 16.52 16.81 3.56
N LEU A 247 17.38 17.09 2.58
CA LEU A 247 16.98 17.80 1.34
C LEU A 247 15.91 17.00 0.57
N LEU A 248 16.05 15.68 0.46
CA LEU A 248 15.04 14.81 -0.15
C LEU A 248 13.75 14.82 0.64
N ASN A 249 13.81 14.70 1.96
CA ASN A 249 12.62 14.70 2.83
C ASN A 249 11.87 16.04 2.83
N GLU A 250 12.58 17.16 2.78
CA GLU A 250 11.96 18.49 2.67
C GLU A 250 11.13 18.60 1.39
N ALA A 251 11.61 18.02 0.31
CA ALA A 251 10.88 17.93 -0.96
C ALA A 251 9.72 16.92 -0.96
N GLY A 252 9.57 16.11 0.10
CA GLY A 252 8.55 15.05 0.18
C GLY A 252 8.97 13.73 -0.47
N ILE A 253 10.28 13.49 -0.62
CA ILE A 253 10.84 12.24 -1.10
C ILE A 253 11.35 11.45 0.11
N THR A 254 10.88 10.22 0.26
CA THR A 254 11.39 9.29 1.28
C THR A 254 12.67 8.64 0.77
N THR A 255 13.61 8.42 1.67
CA THR A 255 14.88 7.78 1.36
C THR A 255 15.22 6.69 2.37
N ILE A 256 16.34 5.99 2.15
CA ILE A 256 16.89 5.00 3.08
C ILE A 256 18.22 5.51 3.57
N ILE A 257 18.37 5.62 4.88
CA ILE A 257 19.57 6.05 5.56
C ILE A 257 20.29 4.87 6.19
N GLN A 258 21.60 5.03 6.43
CA GLN A 258 22.39 4.08 7.20
C GLN A 258 22.67 4.67 8.59
N GLN A 259 21.93 4.19 9.58
CA GLN A 259 22.07 4.55 10.99
C GLN A 259 21.64 3.36 11.85
N ASP A 260 22.55 2.65 12.47
CA ASP A 260 22.31 1.37 13.15
C ASP A 260 21.56 0.37 12.24
N GLY A 261 22.13 0.10 11.05
CA GLY A 261 21.50 -0.60 9.95
C GLY A 261 20.84 0.35 8.97
N PHE A 262 20.14 -0.20 7.99
CA PHE A 262 19.41 0.57 6.99
C PHE A 262 18.00 0.88 7.50
N ARG A 263 17.58 2.14 7.41
CA ARG A 263 16.28 2.60 7.91
C ARG A 263 15.55 3.43 6.87
N LEU A 264 14.26 3.19 6.73
CA LEU A 264 13.37 4.07 5.96
C LEU A 264 13.31 5.45 6.62
N TRP A 265 13.47 6.51 5.83
CA TRP A 265 13.54 7.87 6.35
C TRP A 265 12.65 8.82 5.56
N GLY A 266 11.49 9.11 6.09
CA GLY A 266 10.46 9.97 5.50
C GLY A 266 9.04 9.45 5.79
N ASN A 267 8.07 10.37 5.83
CA ASN A 267 6.65 10.07 6.05
C ASN A 267 5.75 10.99 5.22
N ARG A 268 6.33 11.80 4.32
CA ARG A 268 5.55 12.74 3.53
C ARG A 268 4.99 12.06 2.27
N THR A 269 3.77 12.43 1.93
CA THR A 269 3.18 12.18 0.61
C THR A 269 3.68 13.22 -0.40
N CYS A 270 3.36 13.03 -1.67
CA CYS A 270 3.68 14.02 -2.71
C CYS A 270 2.72 15.23 -2.72
N SER A 271 1.74 15.27 -1.82
CA SER A 271 0.74 16.36 -1.76
C SER A 271 1.33 17.69 -1.30
N ALA A 272 0.83 18.75 -1.88
CA ALA A 272 1.03 20.11 -1.39
C ALA A 272 0.00 20.51 -0.31
N ASP A 273 -1.09 19.74 -0.12
CA ASP A 273 -2.09 19.99 0.91
C ASP A 273 -1.55 19.61 2.29
N PRO A 274 -1.42 20.56 3.23
CA PRO A 274 -0.91 20.29 4.56
C PRO A 274 -1.78 19.32 5.36
N LYS A 275 -3.06 19.18 5.03
CA LYS A 275 -4.00 18.26 5.70
C LYS A 275 -3.59 16.79 5.54
N TYR A 276 -3.10 16.42 4.36
CA TYR A 276 -2.70 15.06 4.04
C TYR A 276 -1.22 14.97 3.64
N ALA A 277 -0.40 15.85 4.23
CA ALA A 277 1.03 15.85 4.00
C ALA A 277 1.74 14.58 4.48
N PHE A 278 1.13 13.82 5.40
CA PHE A 278 1.73 12.63 5.98
C PHE A 278 0.96 11.36 5.59
N LEU A 279 1.73 10.33 5.20
CA LEU A 279 1.21 9.06 4.74
C LEU A 279 0.27 8.38 5.75
N ASN A 280 0.68 8.32 7.02
CA ASN A 280 -0.13 7.71 8.08
C ASN A 280 -1.45 8.45 8.31
N VAL A 281 -1.48 9.78 8.16
CA VAL A 281 -2.71 10.58 8.28
C VAL A 281 -3.68 10.23 7.15
N ARG A 282 -3.18 10.19 5.90
CA ARG A 282 -4.00 9.80 4.74
C ARG A 282 -4.58 8.39 4.91
N ARG A 283 -3.73 7.43 5.26
CA ARG A 283 -4.14 6.04 5.48
C ARG A 283 -5.17 5.91 6.61
N THR A 284 -4.96 6.61 7.71
CA THR A 284 -5.90 6.61 8.85
C THR A 284 -7.27 7.12 8.44
N ALA A 285 -7.34 8.24 7.71
CA ALA A 285 -8.59 8.79 7.22
C ALA A 285 -9.34 7.81 6.31
N ASP A 286 -8.63 7.15 5.39
CA ASP A 286 -9.21 6.17 4.46
C ASP A 286 -9.76 4.94 5.19
N ILE A 287 -9.00 4.38 6.13
CA ILE A 287 -9.40 3.19 6.90
C ILE A 287 -10.62 3.48 7.78
N ILE A 288 -10.66 4.66 8.41
CA ILE A 288 -11.82 5.08 9.20
C ILE A 288 -13.06 5.21 8.30
N ALA A 289 -12.94 5.93 7.18
CA ALA A 289 -14.04 6.14 6.25
C ALA A 289 -14.61 4.82 5.72
N ASP A 290 -13.74 3.90 5.30
CA ASP A 290 -14.18 2.61 4.77
C ASP A 290 -14.73 1.67 5.84
N SER A 291 -14.21 1.73 7.06
CA SER A 291 -14.75 0.97 8.20
C SER A 291 -16.17 1.41 8.55
N ILE A 292 -16.40 2.73 8.55
CA ILE A 292 -17.73 3.30 8.77
C ILE A 292 -18.66 2.89 7.62
N MET A 293 -18.25 3.02 6.37
CA MET A 293 -19.06 2.63 5.21
C MET A 293 -19.42 1.15 5.25
N ALA A 294 -18.45 0.27 5.50
CA ALA A 294 -18.69 -1.17 5.56
C ALA A 294 -19.66 -1.56 6.69
N ALA A 295 -19.53 -0.91 7.84
CA ALA A 295 -20.39 -1.18 8.99
C ALA A 295 -21.85 -0.70 8.78
N HIS A 296 -22.08 0.25 7.89
CA HIS A 296 -23.42 0.83 7.64
C HIS A 296 -24.10 0.28 6.38
N LEU A 297 -23.59 -0.79 5.77
CA LEU A 297 -24.26 -1.44 4.64
C LEU A 297 -25.69 -1.88 4.97
N TRP A 298 -25.96 -2.25 6.23
CA TRP A 298 -27.30 -2.60 6.73
C TRP A 298 -28.28 -1.44 6.70
N ALA A 299 -27.78 -0.21 6.64
CA ALA A 299 -28.54 1.02 6.66
C ALA A 299 -29.07 1.44 5.28
N VAL A 300 -28.50 0.85 4.21
CA VAL A 300 -28.92 1.12 2.82
C VAL A 300 -30.37 0.72 2.63
N ASP A 301 -31.13 1.55 1.92
CA ASP A 301 -32.56 1.36 1.60
C ASP A 301 -33.50 1.30 2.82
N ARG A 302 -33.07 1.77 3.98
CA ARG A 302 -33.95 1.90 5.15
C ARG A 302 -34.61 3.26 5.23
N ASN A 303 -35.82 3.29 5.78
CA ASN A 303 -36.51 4.56 6.08
C ASN A 303 -35.75 5.34 7.16
N ILE A 304 -35.53 6.61 6.89
CA ILE A 304 -34.89 7.52 7.85
C ILE A 304 -35.90 7.83 8.97
N SER A 305 -35.53 7.47 10.20
CA SER A 305 -36.25 7.83 11.41
C SER A 305 -35.29 8.48 12.40
N ARG A 306 -35.82 9.19 13.38
CA ARG A 306 -35.00 9.81 14.42
C ARG A 306 -34.14 8.78 15.17
N THR A 307 -34.75 7.67 15.57
CA THR A 307 -34.03 6.57 16.25
C THR A 307 -32.93 5.98 15.39
N TYR A 308 -33.18 5.83 14.07
CA TYR A 308 -32.16 5.37 13.12
C TYR A 308 -30.94 6.33 13.09
N LEU A 309 -31.16 7.64 13.05
CA LEU A 309 -30.06 8.62 13.06
C LEU A 309 -29.31 8.59 14.38
N GLU A 310 -30.01 8.50 15.51
CA GLU A 310 -29.41 8.38 16.84
C GLU A 310 -28.54 7.11 16.95
N ASP A 311 -29.01 5.97 16.45
CA ASP A 311 -28.25 4.70 16.44
C ASP A 311 -26.96 4.80 15.59
N VAL A 312 -27.03 5.41 14.41
CA VAL A 312 -25.86 5.62 13.54
C VAL A 312 -24.83 6.52 14.22
N VAL A 313 -25.27 7.67 14.75
CA VAL A 313 -24.38 8.62 15.43
C VAL A 313 -23.72 7.98 16.64
N GLU A 314 -24.46 7.25 17.46
CA GLU A 314 -23.90 6.57 18.63
C GLU A 314 -22.94 5.46 18.23
N GLY A 315 -23.25 4.68 17.20
CA GLY A 315 -22.37 3.66 16.65
C GLY A 315 -21.03 4.23 16.18
N VAL A 316 -21.05 5.33 15.43
CA VAL A 316 -19.82 6.00 14.97
C VAL A 316 -19.06 6.61 16.15
N ASN A 317 -19.72 7.26 17.09
CA ASN A 317 -19.09 7.83 18.28
C ASN A 317 -18.43 6.75 19.17
N ASN A 318 -19.05 5.57 19.29
CA ASN A 318 -18.42 4.42 19.95
C ASN A 318 -17.13 3.99 19.25
N TYR A 319 -17.14 3.96 17.92
CA TYR A 319 -15.94 3.65 17.13
C TYR A 319 -14.86 4.72 17.31
N MET A 320 -15.21 6.02 17.30
CA MET A 320 -14.25 7.10 17.56
C MET A 320 -13.62 6.99 18.96
N ARG A 321 -14.42 6.67 19.98
CA ARG A 321 -13.92 6.43 21.34
C ARG A 321 -12.95 5.25 21.39
N HIS A 322 -13.23 4.18 20.65
CA HIS A 322 -12.32 3.05 20.53
C HIS A 322 -11.01 3.46 19.87
N LEU A 323 -11.05 4.13 18.71
CA LEU A 323 -9.84 4.60 18.00
C LEU A 323 -8.99 5.54 18.86
N ARG A 324 -9.63 6.41 19.63
CA ARG A 324 -8.95 7.26 20.61
C ARG A 324 -8.28 6.44 21.72
N SER A 325 -8.95 5.42 22.23
CA SER A 325 -8.41 4.59 23.32
C SER A 325 -7.16 3.79 22.91
N ILE A 326 -7.04 3.41 21.64
CA ILE A 326 -5.86 2.74 21.08
C ILE A 326 -4.81 3.71 20.51
N GLY A 327 -5.05 5.02 20.59
CA GLY A 327 -4.12 6.06 20.11
C GLY A 327 -4.11 6.28 18.60
N ALA A 328 -5.10 5.73 17.87
CA ALA A 328 -5.18 5.91 16.41
C ALA A 328 -5.58 7.32 16.01
N ILE A 329 -6.36 8.00 16.83
CA ILE A 329 -6.77 9.41 16.66
C ILE A 329 -6.66 10.17 17.99
N ILE A 330 -6.54 11.48 17.91
CA ILE A 330 -6.55 12.37 19.07
C ILE A 330 -7.97 12.56 19.59
N ASP A 331 -8.91 12.83 18.67
CA ASP A 331 -10.33 13.01 18.97
C ASP A 331 -11.17 12.83 17.70
N GLY A 332 -12.48 12.63 17.87
CA GLY A 332 -13.43 12.51 16.78
C GLY A 332 -14.86 12.45 17.29
N GLU A 333 -15.77 13.09 16.59
CA GLU A 333 -17.19 13.15 16.90
C GLU A 333 -18.03 13.03 15.63
N ALA A 334 -19.15 12.30 15.75
CA ALA A 334 -20.19 12.25 14.73
C ALA A 334 -21.44 12.96 15.26
N TYR A 335 -22.09 13.71 14.40
CA TYR A 335 -23.35 14.41 14.68
C TYR A 335 -24.28 14.31 13.46
N ALA A 336 -25.57 14.39 13.70
CA ALA A 336 -26.58 14.54 12.65
C ALA A 336 -26.89 16.03 12.44
N ASP A 337 -26.88 16.47 11.18
CA ASP A 337 -27.29 17.81 10.76
C ASP A 337 -28.80 17.85 10.55
#